data_7f4a4ff7dc91840d65091f5f9199f7ec
#
_entry.id   7f4a4ff7dc91840d65091f5f9199f7ec
#
_cell.length_a   1.000
_cell.length_b   1.000
_cell.length_c   1.000
_cell.angle_alpha   90.00
_cell.angle_beta   90.00
_cell.angle_gamma   90.00
#
_symmetry.space_group_name_H-M   'P 1'
#
loop_
_entity.id
_entity.type
_entity.pdbx_description
1 polymer ?
#
loop_
_entity_poly.entity_id
_entity_poly.type
_entity_poly.pdbx_seq_one_letter_code
_entity_poly.pdbx_strand_id
1 'polypeptide(L)'
;MPSCPADFVFLGGAHLDHELRLARPAVMGSSNPVTARAIPGGTALNSAGVAASLGMNCLLVSPIGEDAAGEVLQGICRERGIGDGLVVTPGANTGSYTVLIEPDGEVLIGAADMAIYDGIDAAWLERHLALHQAGAKGLFATANLPAGALSFLASHKEPGPVFLAAAAVSPAKAPRLLPLLDGLDLLFANLAEARALAGEENADAPTLARLLAARGVRAGIITAGSNPVTFWNGTQSGMIAPRPVANLVDTNGSGDALAGAVLAMLAKGHSLESAIGTGLEAAAVCLAQNGPYPSPQSLQALENR
;
A
#
# COMPACT_ATOMS: atom_id res chain seq x y z
N MET A 1 11.43 -27.32 -2.22
CA MET A 1 11.55 -27.19 -0.77
C MET A 1 10.22 -26.68 -0.28
N PRO A 2 9.64 -27.16 0.81
CA PRO A 2 8.43 -26.54 1.36
C PRO A 2 8.82 -25.09 1.69
N SER A 3 8.16 -24.13 1.06
CA SER A 3 8.33 -22.71 1.36
C SER A 3 7.95 -22.48 2.82
N CYS A 4 8.80 -21.82 3.58
CA CYS A 4 8.42 -21.33 4.91
C CYS A 4 7.12 -20.53 4.77
N PRO A 5 6.11 -20.71 5.64
CA PRO A 5 4.86 -19.96 5.54
C PRO A 5 5.16 -18.46 5.61
N ALA A 6 4.44 -17.65 4.83
CA ALA A 6 4.60 -16.20 4.85
C ALA A 6 4.27 -15.66 6.25
N ASP A 7 5.03 -14.67 6.72
CA ASP A 7 4.65 -13.93 7.93
C ASP A 7 3.40 -13.09 7.66
N PHE A 8 3.37 -12.41 6.50
CA PHE A 8 2.23 -11.60 6.06
C PHE A 8 1.87 -11.84 4.60
N VAL A 9 0.56 -11.88 4.36
CA VAL A 9 -0.02 -11.84 3.02
C VAL A 9 -0.42 -10.40 2.71
N PHE A 10 0.08 -9.86 1.60
CA PHE A 10 -0.29 -8.55 1.06
C PHE A 10 -1.30 -8.76 -0.06
N LEU A 11 -2.51 -8.24 0.12
CA LEU A 11 -3.63 -8.40 -0.80
C LEU A 11 -4.04 -7.06 -1.40
N GLY A 12 -3.94 -6.92 -2.70
CA GLY A 12 -4.27 -5.67 -3.39
C GLY A 12 -3.65 -5.54 -4.76
N GLY A 13 -3.56 -4.30 -5.24
CA GLY A 13 -3.05 -4.03 -6.59
C GLY A 13 -1.53 -4.20 -6.73
N ALA A 14 -1.14 -4.82 -7.85
CA ALA A 14 0.19 -4.76 -8.44
C ALA A 14 0.02 -4.39 -9.92
N HIS A 15 0.60 -3.27 -10.35
CA HIS A 15 0.40 -2.70 -11.69
C HIS A 15 1.64 -1.96 -12.16
N LEU A 16 1.63 -1.47 -13.40
CA LEU A 16 2.66 -0.58 -13.91
C LEU A 16 2.12 0.85 -14.03
N ASP A 17 2.88 1.80 -13.48
CA ASP A 17 2.66 3.22 -13.64
C ASP A 17 3.50 3.72 -14.81
N HIS A 18 2.89 4.34 -15.82
CA HIS A 18 3.54 4.93 -16.97
C HIS A 18 3.57 6.45 -16.83
N GLU A 19 4.74 7.01 -16.55
CA GLU A 19 4.96 8.45 -16.57
C GLU A 19 5.40 8.89 -17.97
N LEU A 20 4.61 9.78 -18.59
CA LEU A 20 4.90 10.37 -19.89
C LEU A 20 5.16 11.87 -19.69
N ARG A 21 6.43 12.28 -19.63
CA ARG A 21 6.81 13.69 -19.46
C ARG A 21 6.94 14.38 -20.79
N LEU A 22 6.15 15.42 -21.02
CA LEU A 22 6.19 16.24 -22.23
C LEU A 22 7.49 17.05 -22.29
N ALA A 23 8.09 17.10 -23.48
CA ALA A 23 9.28 17.94 -23.76
C ALA A 23 8.91 19.43 -23.90
N ARG A 24 7.64 19.74 -24.17
CA ARG A 24 7.06 21.09 -24.37
C ARG A 24 5.58 21.04 -24.03
N PRO A 25 4.92 22.19 -23.81
CA PRO A 25 3.48 22.24 -23.53
C PRO A 25 2.66 21.43 -24.54
N ALA A 26 1.64 20.72 -24.07
CA ALA A 26 0.81 19.83 -24.85
C ALA A 26 0.11 20.56 -26.01
N VAL A 27 0.13 19.96 -27.19
CA VAL A 27 -0.67 20.40 -28.35
C VAL A 27 -1.79 19.40 -28.53
N MET A 28 -3.00 19.83 -28.17
CA MET A 28 -4.20 18.98 -28.26
C MET A 28 -4.48 18.58 -29.73
N GLY A 29 -4.88 17.30 -29.91
CA GLY A 29 -5.16 16.75 -31.25
C GLY A 29 -3.91 16.49 -32.11
N SER A 30 -2.71 16.54 -31.54
CA SER A 30 -1.45 16.31 -32.22
C SER A 30 -0.60 15.26 -31.52
N SER A 31 0.45 14.79 -32.19
CA SER A 31 1.49 13.96 -31.58
C SER A 31 2.45 14.82 -30.75
N ASN A 32 2.61 14.47 -29.49
CA ASN A 32 3.47 15.18 -28.55
C ASN A 32 4.67 14.29 -28.17
N PRO A 33 5.92 14.77 -28.37
CA PRO A 33 7.10 14.05 -27.92
C PRO A 33 7.14 13.97 -26.39
N VAL A 34 7.42 12.78 -25.86
CA VAL A 34 7.54 12.51 -24.42
C VAL A 34 8.81 11.75 -24.09
N THR A 35 9.26 11.89 -22.84
CA THR A 35 10.12 10.90 -22.19
C THR A 35 9.22 9.95 -21.42
N ALA A 36 9.28 8.65 -21.72
CA ALA A 36 8.46 7.64 -21.07
C ALA A 36 9.25 6.88 -20.01
N ARG A 37 8.61 6.58 -18.89
CA ARG A 37 9.13 5.74 -17.82
C ARG A 37 8.03 4.80 -17.33
N ALA A 38 8.35 3.51 -17.16
CA ALA A 38 7.47 2.54 -16.52
C ALA A 38 8.01 2.19 -15.13
N ILE A 39 7.15 2.27 -14.13
CA ILE A 39 7.50 2.05 -12.73
C ILE A 39 6.50 1.04 -12.14
N PRO A 40 6.95 -0.01 -11.46
CA PRO A 40 6.04 -0.86 -10.72
C PRO A 40 5.34 -0.09 -9.62
N GLY A 41 4.03 -0.27 -9.51
CA GLY A 41 3.18 0.43 -8.57
C GLY A 41 2.15 -0.50 -7.90
N GLY A 42 1.39 0.11 -7.00
CA GLY A 42 0.38 -0.55 -6.20
C GLY A 42 0.77 -0.64 -4.73
N THR A 43 -0.10 -0.12 -3.86
CA THR A 43 0.14 -0.06 -2.40
C THR A 43 0.52 -1.41 -1.80
N ALA A 44 -0.10 -2.51 -2.25
CA ALA A 44 0.23 -3.84 -1.76
C ALA A 44 1.65 -4.28 -2.18
N LEU A 45 2.00 -4.10 -3.46
CA LEU A 45 3.34 -4.42 -3.97
C LEU A 45 4.42 -3.55 -3.31
N ASN A 46 4.17 -2.25 -3.18
CA ASN A 46 5.10 -1.30 -2.59
C ASN A 46 5.38 -1.65 -1.12
N SER A 47 4.33 -1.85 -0.33
CA SER A 47 4.45 -2.19 1.09
C SER A 47 5.11 -3.57 1.30
N ALA A 48 4.77 -4.57 0.47
CA ALA A 48 5.41 -5.89 0.51
C ALA A 48 6.91 -5.80 0.21
N GLY A 49 7.30 -4.98 -0.79
CA GLY A 49 8.70 -4.78 -1.14
C GLY A 49 9.53 -4.17 -0.03
N VAL A 50 8.99 -3.18 0.67
CA VAL A 50 9.64 -2.56 1.83
C VAL A 50 9.73 -3.56 2.99
N ALA A 51 8.65 -4.26 3.31
CA ALA A 51 8.62 -5.24 4.38
C ALA A 51 9.60 -6.41 4.13
N ALA A 52 9.67 -6.91 2.89
CA ALA A 52 10.63 -7.95 2.49
C ALA A 52 12.08 -7.46 2.61
N SER A 53 12.36 -6.20 2.23
CA SER A 53 13.69 -5.60 2.38
C SER A 53 14.14 -5.47 3.84
N LEU A 54 13.19 -5.41 4.77
CA LEU A 54 13.39 -5.46 6.22
C LEU A 54 13.28 -6.87 6.79
N GLY A 55 13.47 -7.90 5.98
CA GLY A 55 13.59 -9.30 6.41
C GLY A 55 12.28 -10.02 6.74
N MET A 56 11.12 -9.42 6.44
CA MET A 56 9.83 -10.09 6.61
C MET A 56 9.56 -11.06 5.46
N ASN A 57 9.05 -12.25 5.77
CA ASN A 57 8.64 -13.20 4.75
C ASN A 57 7.24 -12.82 4.22
N CYS A 58 7.21 -12.16 3.06
CA CYS A 58 6.01 -11.59 2.45
C CYS A 58 5.49 -12.45 1.31
N LEU A 59 4.17 -12.54 1.15
CA LEU A 59 3.49 -13.06 -0.03
C LEU A 59 2.60 -11.96 -0.61
N LEU A 60 2.72 -11.68 -1.91
CA LEU A 60 1.82 -10.75 -2.60
C LEU A 60 0.75 -11.52 -3.37
N VAL A 61 -0.52 -11.29 -3.04
CA VAL A 61 -1.67 -11.86 -3.75
C VAL A 61 -2.37 -10.77 -4.55
N SER A 62 -2.27 -10.86 -5.88
CA SER A 62 -2.83 -9.89 -6.82
C SER A 62 -3.11 -10.55 -8.17
N PRO A 63 -4.21 -10.23 -8.88
CA PRO A 63 -4.35 -10.65 -10.26
C PRO A 63 -3.41 -9.85 -11.16
N ILE A 64 -2.85 -10.53 -12.14
CA ILE A 64 -2.08 -9.98 -13.27
C ILE A 64 -2.60 -10.55 -14.58
N GLY A 65 -2.40 -9.84 -15.69
CA GLY A 65 -2.68 -10.35 -17.02
C GLY A 65 -1.65 -11.36 -17.51
N GLU A 66 -2.00 -12.08 -18.58
CA GLU A 66 -1.06 -12.91 -19.35
C GLU A 66 -0.35 -12.05 -20.38
N ASP A 67 0.42 -11.05 -19.91
CA ASP A 67 1.07 -10.03 -20.73
C ASP A 67 2.48 -9.67 -20.20
N ALA A 68 3.21 -8.86 -20.99
CA ALA A 68 4.57 -8.45 -20.64
C ALA A 68 4.64 -7.66 -19.32
N ALA A 69 3.58 -6.92 -18.95
CA ALA A 69 3.51 -6.21 -17.68
C ALA A 69 3.40 -7.17 -16.51
N GLY A 70 2.62 -8.24 -16.64
CA GLY A 70 2.53 -9.32 -15.65
C GLY A 70 3.86 -10.02 -15.44
N GLU A 71 4.60 -10.32 -16.52
CA GLU A 71 5.95 -10.92 -16.45
C GLU A 71 6.95 -10.01 -15.71
N VAL A 72 6.88 -8.70 -15.98
CA VAL A 72 7.70 -7.70 -15.26
C VAL A 72 7.40 -7.72 -13.77
N LEU A 73 6.13 -7.73 -13.36
CA LEU A 73 5.73 -7.77 -11.95
C LEU A 73 6.20 -9.05 -11.25
N GLN A 74 6.09 -10.22 -11.92
CA GLN A 74 6.63 -11.48 -11.41
C GLN A 74 8.15 -11.41 -11.23
N GLY A 75 8.85 -10.79 -12.19
CA GLY A 75 10.29 -10.55 -12.11
C GLY A 75 10.67 -9.73 -10.88
N ILE A 76 9.94 -8.66 -10.61
CA ILE A 76 10.13 -7.77 -9.46
C ILE A 76 9.87 -8.48 -8.14
N CYS A 77 8.81 -9.30 -8.04
CA CYS A 77 8.56 -10.08 -6.84
C CYS A 77 9.74 -11.02 -6.54
N ARG A 78 10.25 -11.72 -7.55
CA ARG A 78 11.42 -12.60 -7.40
C ARG A 78 12.68 -11.84 -6.97
N GLU A 79 12.96 -10.69 -7.61
CA GLU A 79 14.13 -9.85 -7.30
C GLU A 79 14.09 -9.33 -5.86
N ARG A 80 12.90 -9.01 -5.35
CA ARG A 80 12.70 -8.45 -4.01
C ARG A 80 12.48 -9.49 -2.92
N GLY A 81 12.49 -10.78 -3.27
CA GLY A 81 12.22 -11.85 -2.30
C GLY A 81 10.77 -11.88 -1.80
N ILE A 82 9.83 -11.30 -2.57
CA ILE A 82 8.39 -11.40 -2.30
C ILE A 82 7.90 -12.73 -2.84
N GLY A 83 7.18 -13.51 -2.03
CA GLY A 83 6.58 -14.77 -2.45
C GLY A 83 5.59 -14.57 -3.60
N ASP A 84 5.57 -15.54 -4.52
CA ASP A 84 4.74 -15.49 -5.74
C ASP A 84 3.31 -15.97 -5.44
N GLY A 85 2.44 -15.02 -5.15
CA GLY A 85 0.99 -15.16 -5.07
C GLY A 85 0.28 -14.43 -6.21
N LEU A 86 1.00 -14.04 -7.27
CA LEU A 86 0.41 -13.38 -8.42
C LEU A 86 -0.41 -14.37 -9.25
N VAL A 87 -1.67 -14.03 -9.50
CA VAL A 87 -2.64 -14.88 -10.18
C VAL A 87 -2.78 -14.40 -11.63
N VAL A 88 -2.25 -15.20 -12.57
CA VAL A 88 -2.40 -14.91 -14.01
C VAL A 88 -3.88 -15.08 -14.40
N THR A 89 -4.46 -14.03 -14.99
CA THR A 89 -5.85 -13.98 -15.44
C THR A 89 -5.86 -13.95 -16.98
N PRO A 90 -6.15 -15.08 -17.63
CA PRO A 90 -6.15 -15.17 -19.10
C PRO A 90 -7.17 -14.18 -19.70
N GLY A 91 -6.76 -13.49 -20.77
CA GLY A 91 -7.60 -12.55 -21.51
C GLY A 91 -7.82 -11.20 -20.82
N ALA A 92 -7.23 -10.98 -19.65
CA ALA A 92 -7.22 -9.67 -18.99
C ALA A 92 -5.86 -8.98 -19.20
N ASN A 93 -5.86 -7.65 -19.17
CA ASN A 93 -4.63 -6.86 -19.10
C ASN A 93 -4.19 -6.71 -17.64
N THR A 94 -2.88 -6.72 -17.41
CA THR A 94 -2.31 -6.28 -16.14
C THR A 94 -2.70 -4.82 -15.87
N GLY A 95 -3.08 -4.49 -14.63
CA GLY A 95 -3.44 -3.13 -14.26
C GLY A 95 -2.37 -2.11 -14.64
N SER A 96 -2.78 -0.93 -15.07
CA SER A 96 -1.87 0.17 -15.41
C SER A 96 -2.45 1.54 -15.06
N TYR A 97 -1.57 2.46 -14.71
CA TYR A 97 -1.87 3.87 -14.59
C TYR A 97 -0.95 4.69 -15.47
N THR A 98 -1.50 5.45 -16.39
CA THR A 98 -0.72 6.30 -17.29
C THR A 98 -0.96 7.76 -16.93
N VAL A 99 0.11 8.51 -16.70
CA VAL A 99 0.04 9.93 -16.41
C VAL A 99 0.85 10.72 -17.43
N LEU A 100 0.21 11.74 -18.01
CA LEU A 100 0.85 12.72 -18.89
C LEU A 100 1.16 13.98 -18.08
N ILE A 101 2.44 14.36 -18.05
CA ILE A 101 2.98 15.41 -17.20
C ILE A 101 3.54 16.52 -18.06
N GLU A 102 3.11 17.75 -17.81
CA GLU A 102 3.60 18.97 -18.45
C GLU A 102 5.07 19.25 -18.08
N PRO A 103 5.80 20.07 -18.85
CA PRO A 103 7.20 20.39 -18.56
C PRO A 103 7.44 21.05 -17.20
N ASP A 104 6.44 21.75 -16.65
CA ASP A 104 6.47 22.35 -15.32
C ASP A 104 6.21 21.37 -14.18
N GLY A 105 5.85 20.11 -14.52
CA GLY A 105 5.58 19.03 -13.56
C GLY A 105 4.12 18.86 -13.21
N GLU A 106 3.21 19.68 -13.76
CA GLU A 106 1.77 19.52 -13.52
C GLU A 106 1.21 18.30 -14.30
N VAL A 107 0.29 17.58 -13.67
CA VAL A 107 -0.41 16.46 -14.30
C VAL A 107 -1.47 17.00 -15.23
N LEU A 108 -1.30 16.78 -16.53
CA LEU A 108 -2.28 17.16 -17.54
C LEU A 108 -3.47 16.19 -17.55
N ILE A 109 -3.19 14.89 -17.54
CA ILE A 109 -4.21 13.83 -17.52
C ILE A 109 -3.65 12.56 -16.91
N GLY A 110 -4.50 11.85 -16.16
CA GLY A 110 -4.24 10.49 -15.68
C GLY A 110 -5.30 9.53 -16.24
N ALA A 111 -4.88 8.36 -16.69
CA ALA A 111 -5.73 7.30 -17.18
C ALA A 111 -5.40 6.00 -16.44
N ALA A 112 -6.43 5.33 -15.88
CA ALA A 112 -6.28 4.11 -15.11
C ALA A 112 -7.02 2.96 -15.82
N ASP A 113 -6.29 1.91 -16.17
CA ASP A 113 -6.84 0.60 -16.55
C ASP A 113 -6.64 -0.34 -15.35
N MET A 114 -7.68 -0.45 -14.53
CA MET A 114 -7.67 -1.22 -13.27
C MET A 114 -8.79 -2.26 -13.22
N ALA A 115 -9.42 -2.54 -14.38
CA ALA A 115 -10.58 -3.43 -14.46
C ALA A 115 -10.30 -4.86 -13.98
N ILE A 116 -9.04 -5.32 -14.08
CA ILE A 116 -8.63 -6.65 -13.60
C ILE A 116 -8.92 -6.86 -12.11
N TYR A 117 -8.93 -5.81 -11.30
CA TYR A 117 -9.22 -5.90 -9.87
C TYR A 117 -10.70 -6.04 -9.56
N ASP A 118 -11.59 -5.68 -10.49
CA ASP A 118 -13.04 -5.81 -10.31
C ASP A 118 -13.47 -7.28 -10.25
N GLY A 119 -12.62 -8.19 -10.79
CA GLY A 119 -12.81 -9.65 -10.69
C GLY A 119 -12.46 -10.27 -9.34
N ILE A 120 -11.95 -9.49 -8.37
CA ILE A 120 -11.66 -9.97 -7.03
C ILE A 120 -12.96 -9.99 -6.23
N ASP A 121 -13.66 -11.09 -6.28
CA ASP A 121 -14.86 -11.35 -5.48
C ASP A 121 -14.60 -12.38 -4.36
N ALA A 122 -15.64 -12.77 -3.63
CA ALA A 122 -15.57 -13.78 -2.58
C ALA A 122 -15.02 -15.13 -3.09
N ALA A 123 -15.49 -15.57 -4.25
CA ALA A 123 -15.05 -16.85 -4.83
C ALA A 123 -13.59 -16.81 -5.30
N TRP A 124 -13.13 -15.66 -5.79
CA TRP A 124 -11.72 -15.44 -6.11
C TRP A 124 -10.86 -15.50 -4.85
N LEU A 125 -11.30 -14.83 -3.76
CA LEU A 125 -10.59 -14.85 -2.48
C LEU A 125 -10.55 -16.24 -1.87
N GLU A 126 -11.66 -16.98 -1.83
CA GLU A 126 -11.69 -18.36 -1.35
C GLU A 126 -10.69 -19.23 -2.09
N ARG A 127 -10.61 -19.10 -3.41
CA ARG A 127 -9.73 -19.91 -4.26
C ARG A 127 -8.26 -19.58 -4.10
N HIS A 128 -7.92 -18.28 -3.99
CA HIS A 128 -6.53 -17.83 -4.07
C HIS A 128 -5.94 -17.40 -2.74
N LEU A 129 -6.76 -16.96 -1.78
CA LEU A 129 -6.29 -16.54 -0.48
C LEU A 129 -6.16 -17.73 0.50
N ALA A 130 -7.12 -18.64 0.52
CA ALA A 130 -7.13 -19.78 1.43
C ALA A 130 -5.88 -20.68 1.28
N LEU A 131 -5.36 -20.83 0.06
CA LEU A 131 -4.14 -21.60 -0.20
C LEU A 131 -2.88 -20.99 0.42
N HIS A 132 -2.90 -19.70 0.73
CA HIS A 132 -1.75 -18.92 1.15
C HIS A 132 -1.83 -18.44 2.60
N GLN A 133 -3.01 -18.51 3.23
CA GLN A 133 -3.19 -18.12 4.63
C GLN A 133 -2.69 -19.16 5.63
N ALA A 134 -2.49 -20.42 5.20
CA ALA A 134 -2.07 -21.48 6.11
C ALA A 134 -0.72 -21.17 6.76
N GLY A 135 -0.77 -20.65 7.98
CA GLY A 135 0.40 -20.26 8.77
C GLY A 135 0.82 -18.80 8.71
N ALA A 136 0.13 -17.95 7.94
CA ALA A 136 0.37 -16.51 7.96
C ALA A 136 -0.03 -15.89 9.30
N LYS A 137 0.80 -14.98 9.83
CA LYS A 137 0.53 -14.24 11.07
C LYS A 137 -0.35 -13.03 10.83
N GLY A 138 -0.38 -12.52 9.59
CA GLY A 138 -1.14 -11.32 9.24
C GLY A 138 -1.54 -11.23 7.78
N LEU A 139 -2.55 -10.40 7.55
CA LEU A 139 -3.06 -10.00 6.25
C LEU A 139 -3.06 -8.48 6.16
N PHE A 140 -2.50 -7.94 5.09
CA PHE A 140 -2.59 -6.52 4.76
C PHE A 140 -3.45 -6.37 3.51
N ALA A 141 -4.61 -5.73 3.64
CA ALA A 141 -5.55 -5.48 2.56
C ALA A 141 -5.54 -4.00 2.15
N THR A 142 -5.81 -3.70 0.89
CA THR A 142 -5.85 -2.32 0.41
C THR A 142 -7.23 -1.95 -0.13
N ALA A 143 -7.61 -0.67 -0.05
CA ALA A 143 -8.86 -0.16 -0.62
C ALA A 143 -8.90 -0.21 -2.17
N ASN A 144 -7.88 -0.75 -2.82
CA ASN A 144 -7.94 -1.13 -4.24
C ASN A 144 -8.90 -2.28 -4.50
N LEU A 145 -9.13 -3.12 -3.48
CA LEU A 145 -10.08 -4.23 -3.55
C LEU A 145 -11.52 -3.69 -3.69
N PRO A 146 -12.39 -4.41 -4.41
CA PRO A 146 -13.83 -4.15 -4.41
C PRO A 146 -14.43 -4.25 -3.00
N ALA A 147 -15.47 -3.44 -2.73
CA ALA A 147 -16.14 -3.45 -1.43
C ALA A 147 -16.70 -4.85 -1.05
N GLY A 148 -17.16 -5.63 -2.03
CA GLY A 148 -17.60 -7.01 -1.82
C GLY A 148 -16.50 -7.94 -1.31
N ALA A 149 -15.28 -7.80 -1.86
CA ALA A 149 -14.10 -8.55 -1.40
C ALA A 149 -13.73 -8.17 0.05
N LEU A 150 -13.77 -6.87 0.37
CA LEU A 150 -13.49 -6.38 1.73
C LEU A 150 -14.57 -6.82 2.72
N SER A 151 -15.84 -6.86 2.31
CA SER A 151 -16.94 -7.42 3.13
C SER A 151 -16.76 -8.91 3.39
N PHE A 152 -16.29 -9.67 2.39
CA PHE A 152 -15.96 -11.07 2.56
C PHE A 152 -14.84 -11.25 3.60
N LEU A 153 -13.76 -10.49 3.51
CA LEU A 153 -12.67 -10.54 4.51
C LEU A 153 -13.17 -10.20 5.93
N ALA A 154 -14.09 -9.25 6.06
CA ALA A 154 -14.68 -8.89 7.35
C ALA A 154 -15.49 -10.02 7.98
N SER A 155 -16.23 -10.79 7.18
CA SER A 155 -17.11 -11.88 7.62
C SER A 155 -16.40 -13.24 7.79
N HIS A 156 -15.24 -13.42 7.14
CA HIS A 156 -14.47 -14.67 7.13
C HIS A 156 -13.16 -14.50 7.91
N LYS A 157 -13.20 -13.83 9.04
CA LYS A 157 -12.11 -13.89 10.01
C LYS A 157 -12.06 -15.32 10.53
N GLU A 158 -11.12 -16.11 9.99
CA GLU A 158 -10.86 -17.47 10.48
C GLU A 158 -10.68 -17.44 12.00
N PRO A 159 -11.12 -18.48 12.72
CA PRO A 159 -10.92 -18.57 14.15
C PRO A 159 -9.44 -18.80 14.47
N GLY A 160 -8.70 -17.69 14.52
CA GLY A 160 -7.27 -17.65 14.82
C GLY A 160 -6.78 -16.20 14.74
N PRO A 161 -5.72 -15.82 15.44
CA PRO A 161 -5.27 -14.43 15.50
C PRO A 161 -4.49 -14.05 14.25
N VAL A 162 -5.14 -14.02 13.09
CA VAL A 162 -4.54 -13.38 11.91
C VAL A 162 -4.69 -11.87 12.11
N PHE A 163 -3.57 -11.20 12.30
CA PHE A 163 -3.53 -9.74 12.40
C PHE A 163 -3.99 -9.12 11.07
N LEU A 164 -5.08 -8.35 11.11
CA LEU A 164 -5.64 -7.71 9.93
C LEU A 164 -5.26 -6.23 9.89
N ALA A 165 -4.45 -5.85 8.90
CA ALA A 165 -4.12 -4.46 8.60
C ALA A 165 -4.75 -4.01 7.29
N ALA A 166 -5.04 -2.72 7.15
CA ALA A 166 -5.54 -2.17 5.89
C ALA A 166 -5.00 -0.77 5.59
N ALA A 167 -4.87 -0.46 4.29
CA ALA A 167 -4.54 0.88 3.80
C ALA A 167 -5.65 1.48 2.94
N ALA A 168 -5.94 2.77 3.16
CA ALA A 168 -7.03 3.50 2.51
C ALA A 168 -6.76 3.87 1.04
N VAL A 169 -5.50 4.00 0.62
CA VAL A 169 -5.02 4.21 -0.76
C VAL A 169 -5.36 5.57 -1.38
N SER A 170 -6.59 6.02 -1.31
CA SER A 170 -7.02 7.35 -1.75
C SER A 170 -8.35 7.73 -1.11
N PRO A 171 -8.68 9.03 -1.01
CA PRO A 171 -9.95 9.48 -0.46
C PRO A 171 -11.18 8.87 -1.16
N ALA A 172 -11.11 8.69 -2.49
CA ALA A 172 -12.20 8.11 -3.27
C ALA A 172 -12.42 6.61 -2.97
N LYS A 173 -11.36 5.89 -2.59
CA LYS A 173 -11.41 4.44 -2.31
C LYS A 173 -11.56 4.14 -0.82
N ALA A 174 -11.14 5.03 0.06
CA ALA A 174 -11.16 4.84 1.51
C ALA A 174 -12.51 4.29 2.03
N PRO A 175 -13.69 4.78 1.58
CA PRO A 175 -14.97 4.25 2.04
C PRO A 175 -15.20 2.76 1.75
N ARG A 176 -14.44 2.15 0.85
CA ARG A 176 -14.52 0.69 0.61
C ARG A 176 -14.10 -0.13 1.83
N LEU A 177 -13.29 0.45 2.75
CA LEU A 177 -12.85 -0.19 3.98
C LEU A 177 -13.91 -0.21 5.09
N LEU A 178 -15.03 0.48 4.93
CA LEU A 178 -16.09 0.55 5.98
C LEU A 178 -16.49 -0.82 6.54
N PRO A 179 -16.64 -1.90 5.73
CA PRO A 179 -16.98 -3.22 6.25
C PRO A 179 -15.88 -3.84 7.14
N LEU A 180 -14.62 -3.41 7.00
CA LEU A 180 -13.49 -3.94 7.77
C LEU A 180 -13.26 -3.24 9.10
N LEU A 181 -13.81 -2.03 9.31
CA LEU A 181 -13.45 -1.18 10.46
C LEU A 181 -13.69 -1.87 11.78
N ASP A 182 -14.82 -2.59 11.92
CA ASP A 182 -15.09 -3.35 13.13
C ASP A 182 -14.13 -4.55 13.23
N GLY A 183 -13.22 -4.42 14.18
CA GLY A 183 -12.18 -5.41 14.46
C GLY A 183 -10.98 -5.38 13.51
N LEU A 184 -10.75 -4.27 12.78
CA LEU A 184 -9.50 -4.01 12.10
C LEU A 184 -8.39 -3.78 13.13
N ASP A 185 -7.29 -4.54 13.03
CA ASP A 185 -6.20 -4.44 13.99
C ASP A 185 -5.34 -3.20 13.76
N LEU A 186 -5.08 -2.82 12.47
CA LEU A 186 -4.29 -1.64 12.14
C LEU A 186 -4.77 -0.98 10.84
N LEU A 187 -5.06 0.31 10.92
CA LEU A 187 -5.41 1.17 9.78
C LEU A 187 -4.25 2.09 9.40
N PHE A 188 -3.93 2.15 8.12
CA PHE A 188 -3.06 3.17 7.52
C PHE A 188 -3.89 4.12 6.66
N ALA A 189 -3.83 5.41 6.95
CA ALA A 189 -4.49 6.44 6.14
C ALA A 189 -3.72 7.76 6.21
N ASN A 190 -3.82 8.57 5.18
CA ASN A 190 -3.50 9.98 5.30
C ASN A 190 -4.71 10.79 5.81
N LEU A 191 -4.50 12.07 6.12
CA LEU A 191 -5.54 12.92 6.69
C LEU A 191 -6.79 13.01 5.79
N ALA A 192 -6.62 13.11 4.48
CA ALA A 192 -7.74 13.20 3.53
C ALA A 192 -8.51 11.86 3.42
N GLU A 193 -7.79 10.76 3.43
CA GLU A 193 -8.37 9.40 3.44
C GLU A 193 -9.11 9.11 4.74
N ALA A 194 -8.52 9.50 5.89
CA ALA A 194 -9.16 9.35 7.19
C ALA A 194 -10.46 10.18 7.30
N ARG A 195 -10.47 11.39 6.73
CA ARG A 195 -11.66 12.23 6.61
C ARG A 195 -12.75 11.56 5.78
N ALA A 196 -12.39 11.06 4.60
CA ALA A 196 -13.32 10.35 3.72
C ALA A 196 -13.89 9.08 4.39
N LEU A 197 -13.06 8.34 5.11
CA LEU A 197 -13.46 7.13 5.82
C LEU A 197 -14.36 7.44 7.02
N ALA A 198 -14.08 8.51 7.75
CA ALA A 198 -14.90 8.94 8.88
C ALA A 198 -16.18 9.69 8.47
N GLY A 199 -16.24 10.23 7.26
CA GLY A 199 -17.32 11.11 6.81
C GLY A 199 -17.25 12.51 7.43
N GLU A 200 -16.06 12.99 7.79
CA GLU A 200 -15.82 14.23 8.53
C GLU A 200 -14.77 15.09 7.84
N GLU A 201 -15.19 15.95 6.91
CA GLU A 201 -14.30 16.69 6.01
C GLU A 201 -13.33 17.66 6.71
N ASN A 202 -13.73 18.24 7.86
CA ASN A 202 -12.97 19.29 8.54
C ASN A 202 -12.31 18.82 9.84
N ALA A 203 -12.45 17.53 10.21
CA ALA A 203 -11.88 17.02 11.45
C ALA A 203 -10.34 16.96 11.37
N ASP A 204 -9.68 17.23 12.50
CA ASP A 204 -8.25 17.03 12.68
C ASP A 204 -7.92 15.55 12.93
N ALA A 205 -6.63 15.20 12.78
CA ALA A 205 -6.20 13.81 12.91
C ALA A 205 -6.50 13.19 14.29
N PRO A 206 -6.34 13.86 15.44
CA PRO A 206 -6.75 13.33 16.74
C PRO A 206 -8.25 13.05 16.85
N THR A 207 -9.10 13.90 16.27
CA THR A 207 -10.55 13.69 16.25
C THR A 207 -10.90 12.49 15.38
N LEU A 208 -10.30 12.38 14.19
CA LEU A 208 -10.48 11.23 13.29
C LEU A 208 -10.03 9.92 13.94
N ALA A 209 -8.91 9.92 14.67
CA ALA A 209 -8.44 8.75 15.41
C ALA A 209 -9.49 8.26 16.42
N ARG A 210 -10.11 9.17 17.18
CA ARG A 210 -11.18 8.82 18.13
C ARG A 210 -12.44 8.27 17.42
N LEU A 211 -12.83 8.87 16.30
CA LEU A 211 -14.00 8.43 15.52
C LEU A 211 -13.79 7.04 14.92
N LEU A 212 -12.60 6.79 14.37
CA LEU A 212 -12.26 5.49 13.78
C LEU A 212 -12.10 4.41 14.84
N ALA A 213 -11.51 4.74 16.00
CA ALA A 213 -11.46 3.84 17.15
C ALA A 213 -12.88 3.49 17.65
N ALA A 214 -13.80 4.47 17.72
CA ALA A 214 -15.19 4.23 18.11
C ALA A 214 -15.97 3.35 17.10
N ARG A 215 -15.47 3.22 15.85
CA ARG A 215 -16.00 2.29 14.84
C ARG A 215 -15.37 0.90 14.88
N GLY A 216 -14.55 0.59 15.90
CA GLY A 216 -13.95 -0.72 16.11
C GLY A 216 -12.53 -0.89 15.60
N VAL A 217 -11.89 0.15 15.04
CA VAL A 217 -10.48 0.09 14.62
C VAL A 217 -9.59 0.08 15.86
N ARG A 218 -8.88 -1.02 16.09
CA ARG A 218 -8.08 -1.23 17.33
C ARG A 218 -6.86 -0.33 17.40
N ALA A 219 -6.16 -0.17 16.27
CA ALA A 219 -5.02 0.71 16.13
C ALA A 219 -5.04 1.41 14.77
N GLY A 220 -4.37 2.55 14.67
CA GLY A 220 -4.23 3.22 13.38
C GLY A 220 -3.18 4.29 13.37
N ILE A 221 -2.83 4.69 12.16
CA ILE A 221 -1.82 5.69 11.84
C ILE A 221 -2.42 6.64 10.81
N ILE A 222 -2.48 7.93 11.16
CA ILE A 222 -2.92 8.99 10.25
C ILE A 222 -1.73 9.89 9.93
N THR A 223 -1.27 9.86 8.68
CA THR A 223 -0.21 10.73 8.18
C THR A 223 -0.77 12.07 7.70
N ALA A 224 0.01 13.15 7.83
CA ALA A 224 -0.39 14.51 7.46
C ALA A 224 0.74 15.29 6.76
N GLY A 225 1.39 14.68 5.77
CA GLY A 225 2.54 15.24 5.06
C GLY A 225 3.73 15.44 5.99
N SER A 226 4.24 16.66 6.10
CA SER A 226 5.35 17.03 7.01
C SER A 226 4.92 17.27 8.46
N ASN A 227 3.60 17.25 8.75
CA ASN A 227 3.08 17.40 10.10
C ASN A 227 3.24 16.09 10.89
N PRO A 228 3.14 16.15 12.24
CA PRO A 228 3.20 14.95 13.07
C PRO A 228 2.17 13.91 12.68
N VAL A 229 2.59 12.66 12.65
CA VAL A 229 1.74 11.50 12.45
C VAL A 229 0.96 11.26 13.73
N THR A 230 -0.36 11.12 13.63
CA THR A 230 -1.23 10.73 14.75
C THR A 230 -1.39 9.21 14.76
N PHE A 231 -1.27 8.59 15.94
CA PHE A 231 -1.51 7.17 16.11
C PHE A 231 -2.36 6.87 17.34
N TRP A 232 -2.99 5.69 17.36
CA TRP A 232 -3.66 5.09 18.52
C TRP A 232 -3.50 3.58 18.50
N ASN A 233 -3.59 2.92 19.66
CA ASN A 233 -3.51 1.47 19.82
C ASN A 233 -4.45 0.91 20.90
N GLY A 234 -5.62 1.47 21.02
CA GLY A 234 -6.62 1.09 22.04
C GLY A 234 -6.37 1.69 23.43
N THR A 235 -5.14 1.67 23.93
CA THR A 235 -4.77 2.17 25.27
C THR A 235 -4.01 3.48 25.25
N GLN A 236 -3.33 3.76 24.15
CA GLN A 236 -2.48 4.92 23.96
C GLN A 236 -2.83 5.63 22.66
N SER A 237 -2.69 6.93 22.66
CA SER A 237 -2.68 7.76 21.46
C SER A 237 -1.59 8.80 21.59
N GLY A 238 -1.00 9.17 20.48
CA GLY A 238 0.10 10.12 20.47
C GLY A 238 0.35 10.70 19.08
N MET A 239 1.37 11.56 19.03
CA MET A 239 1.82 12.17 17.81
C MET A 239 3.34 12.04 17.72
N ILE A 240 3.85 11.64 16.54
CA ILE A 240 5.29 11.52 16.26
C ILE A 240 5.63 12.44 15.09
N ALA A 241 6.56 13.35 15.29
CA ALA A 241 7.02 14.25 14.25
C ALA A 241 7.96 13.50 13.28
N PRO A 242 7.74 13.56 11.97
CA PRO A 242 8.69 13.06 11.00
C PRO A 242 9.95 13.95 11.00
N ARG A 243 11.09 13.36 10.65
CA ARG A 243 12.29 14.17 10.40
C ARG A 243 12.15 14.96 9.10
N PRO A 244 12.65 16.21 9.05
CA PRO A 244 12.66 16.96 7.80
C PRO A 244 13.48 16.23 6.72
N VAL A 245 12.94 16.16 5.50
CA VAL A 245 13.64 15.66 4.31
C VAL A 245 14.27 16.84 3.58
N ALA A 246 15.60 16.88 3.52
CA ALA A 246 16.34 18.01 2.95
C ALA A 246 16.11 18.14 1.43
N ASN A 247 16.05 17.02 0.72
CA ASN A 247 15.84 16.98 -0.72
C ASN A 247 14.62 16.13 -1.01
N LEU A 248 13.47 16.76 -1.23
CA LEU A 248 12.26 16.11 -1.67
C LEU A 248 12.35 15.85 -3.17
N VAL A 249 12.33 14.59 -3.58
CA VAL A 249 12.44 14.16 -4.98
C VAL A 249 11.10 13.66 -5.51
N ASP A 250 10.45 12.76 -4.78
CA ASP A 250 9.17 12.15 -5.16
C ASP A 250 8.33 11.88 -3.90
N THR A 251 7.03 12.16 -3.95
CA THR A 251 6.12 11.90 -2.83
C THR A 251 5.41 10.55 -2.92
N ASN A 252 5.49 9.91 -4.09
CA ASN A 252 4.82 8.64 -4.33
C ASN A 252 5.44 7.51 -3.50
N GLY A 253 4.59 6.62 -2.96
CA GLY A 253 5.00 5.45 -2.22
C GLY A 253 5.51 5.69 -0.79
N SER A 254 5.60 6.93 -0.31
CA SER A 254 6.07 7.23 1.06
C SER A 254 5.14 6.63 2.13
N GLY A 255 3.82 6.65 1.90
CA GLY A 255 2.83 6.00 2.75
C GLY A 255 2.95 4.46 2.72
N ASP A 256 3.23 3.91 1.55
CA ASP A 256 3.44 2.47 1.36
C ASP A 256 4.73 2.02 2.06
N ALA A 257 5.79 2.83 1.98
CA ALA A 257 7.05 2.59 2.67
C ALA A 257 6.88 2.61 4.20
N LEU A 258 6.11 3.58 4.71
CA LEU A 258 5.75 3.62 6.13
C LEU A 258 4.98 2.35 6.52
N ALA A 259 3.96 1.96 5.76
CA ALA A 259 3.13 0.80 6.08
C ALA A 259 3.94 -0.50 6.07
N GLY A 260 4.74 -0.74 5.03
CA GLY A 260 5.60 -1.93 4.93
C GLY A 260 6.60 -2.04 6.08
N ALA A 261 7.25 -0.93 6.44
CA ALA A 261 8.22 -0.91 7.54
C ALA A 261 7.54 -1.10 8.91
N VAL A 262 6.40 -0.47 9.15
CA VAL A 262 5.62 -0.68 10.40
C VAL A 262 5.23 -2.14 10.55
N LEU A 263 4.69 -2.77 9.50
CA LEU A 263 4.29 -4.18 9.54
C LEU A 263 5.49 -5.10 9.81
N ALA A 264 6.64 -4.84 9.18
CA ALA A 264 7.86 -5.61 9.41
C ALA A 264 8.34 -5.51 10.87
N MET A 265 8.31 -4.31 11.46
CA MET A 265 8.72 -4.12 12.86
C MET A 265 7.73 -4.75 13.84
N LEU A 266 6.41 -4.65 13.59
CA LEU A 266 5.40 -5.32 14.40
C LEU A 266 5.55 -6.85 14.35
N ALA A 267 5.84 -7.43 13.18
CA ALA A 267 6.11 -8.87 13.05
C ALA A 267 7.34 -9.33 13.84
N LYS A 268 8.31 -8.43 14.07
CA LYS A 268 9.49 -8.65 14.92
C LYS A 268 9.22 -8.41 16.41
N GLY A 269 8.00 -8.02 16.78
CA GLY A 269 7.58 -7.82 18.18
C GLY A 269 7.87 -6.42 18.74
N HIS A 270 8.18 -5.45 17.90
CA HIS A 270 8.32 -4.06 18.34
C HIS A 270 6.97 -3.44 18.72
N SER A 271 6.97 -2.44 19.60
CA SER A 271 5.77 -1.64 19.89
C SER A 271 5.35 -0.82 18.67
N LEU A 272 4.05 -0.45 18.57
CA LEU A 272 3.55 0.38 17.47
C LEU A 272 4.31 1.71 17.38
N GLU A 273 4.60 2.35 18.49
CA GLU A 273 5.34 3.61 18.53
C GLU A 273 6.76 3.47 17.94
N SER A 274 7.49 2.43 18.35
CA SER A 274 8.81 2.12 17.79
C SER A 274 8.74 1.78 16.30
N ALA A 275 7.74 0.99 15.90
CA ALA A 275 7.52 0.62 14.49
C ALA A 275 7.23 1.85 13.62
N ILE A 276 6.44 2.82 14.11
CA ILE A 276 6.18 4.10 13.43
C ILE A 276 7.47 4.88 13.24
N GLY A 277 8.37 4.90 14.22
CA GLY A 277 9.68 5.52 14.08
C GLY A 277 10.44 4.98 12.86
N THR A 278 10.56 3.66 12.75
CA THR A 278 11.20 3.02 11.57
C THR A 278 10.41 3.29 10.28
N GLY A 279 9.08 3.29 10.34
CA GLY A 279 8.21 3.63 9.21
C GLY A 279 8.43 5.04 8.67
N LEU A 280 8.59 6.02 9.56
CA LEU A 280 8.89 7.42 9.18
C LEU A 280 10.27 7.54 8.53
N GLU A 281 11.26 6.79 9.00
CA GLU A 281 12.57 6.73 8.36
C GLU A 281 12.50 6.11 6.95
N ALA A 282 11.75 5.01 6.79
CA ALA A 282 11.55 4.40 5.48
C ALA A 282 10.82 5.35 4.52
N ALA A 283 9.80 6.06 5.00
CA ALA A 283 9.13 7.11 4.24
C ALA A 283 10.08 8.24 3.84
N ALA A 284 10.95 8.69 4.75
CA ALA A 284 11.93 9.74 4.46
C ALA A 284 12.95 9.31 3.39
N VAL A 285 13.39 8.05 3.41
CA VAL A 285 14.26 7.49 2.36
C VAL A 285 13.51 7.44 1.03
N CYS A 286 12.24 7.04 1.02
CA CYS A 286 11.40 7.03 -0.18
C CYS A 286 11.27 8.44 -0.79
N LEU A 287 10.98 9.45 0.02
CA LEU A 287 10.83 10.84 -0.39
C LEU A 287 12.11 11.45 -1.01
N ALA A 288 13.28 10.94 -0.64
CA ALA A 288 14.58 11.44 -1.08
C ALA A 288 15.11 10.81 -2.39
N GLN A 289 14.31 9.95 -3.04
CA GLN A 289 14.71 9.23 -4.26
C GLN A 289 13.59 9.18 -5.29
N ASN A 290 13.92 8.79 -6.53
CA ASN A 290 12.93 8.61 -7.58
C ASN A 290 12.23 7.24 -7.45
N GLY A 291 10.90 7.27 -7.48
CA GLY A 291 10.04 6.09 -7.48
C GLY A 291 9.64 5.61 -6.07
N PRO A 292 8.63 4.73 -6.00
CA PRO A 292 7.94 4.40 -4.76
C PRO A 292 8.69 3.40 -3.85
N TYR A 293 9.92 3.03 -4.21
CA TYR A 293 10.67 2.02 -3.47
C TYR A 293 12.01 2.53 -2.99
N PRO A 294 12.23 2.57 -1.68
CA PRO A 294 13.58 2.67 -1.12
C PRO A 294 14.43 1.47 -1.56
N SER A 295 15.71 1.72 -1.86
CA SER A 295 16.61 0.60 -2.15
C SER A 295 16.73 -0.32 -0.93
N PRO A 296 16.87 -1.66 -1.12
CA PRO A 296 17.06 -2.58 0.00
C PRO A 296 18.23 -2.19 0.91
N GLN A 297 19.33 -1.71 0.33
CA GLN A 297 20.51 -1.26 1.07
C GLN A 297 20.19 -0.05 1.98
N SER A 298 19.39 0.90 1.47
CA SER A 298 18.98 2.07 2.25
C SER A 298 18.07 1.71 3.41
N LEU A 299 17.21 0.69 3.24
CA LEU A 299 16.30 0.20 4.29
C LEU A 299 17.05 -0.64 5.34
N GLN A 300 17.94 -1.53 4.91
CA GLN A 300 18.76 -2.33 5.83
C GLN A 300 19.64 -1.46 6.75
N ALA A 301 20.06 -0.30 6.27
CA ALA A 301 20.79 0.66 7.11
C ALA A 301 19.93 1.25 8.25
N LEU A 302 18.59 1.14 8.18
CA LEU A 302 17.69 1.59 9.27
C LEU A 302 17.62 0.60 10.42
N GLU A 303 17.81 -0.70 10.17
CA GLU A 303 17.79 -1.74 11.22
C GLU A 303 19.01 -1.68 12.13
N ASN A 304 20.09 -1.07 11.67
CA ASN A 304 21.37 -0.98 12.40
C ASN A 304 21.49 0.32 13.22
N ARG A 305 20.44 1.10 13.33
CA ARG A 305 20.37 2.35 14.11
C ARG A 305 19.48 2.20 15.32
#